data_6983feadb1deba964a92ec898d6f7537
#
_entry.id   6983feadb1deba964a92ec898d6f7537
#
_cell.length_a   1.000
_cell.length_b   1.000
_cell.length_c   1.000
_cell.angle_alpha   90.00
_cell.angle_beta   90.00
_cell.angle_gamma   90.00
#
_symmetry.space_group_name_H-M   'P 1'
#
loop_
_entity.id
_entity.type
_entity.pdbx_description
1 polymer ?
#
loop_
_entity_poly.entity_id
_entity_poly.type
_entity_poly.pdbx_seq_one_letter_code
_entity_poly.pdbx_strand_id
1 'polypeptide(L)'
;RSNVMLRVLPNKITRVYAPAAAHLRDIDRFVGEHARDILHMQKELDANIAEYHKSHPIGDGVRLSVEGKPTPIRIHISARCMCRVTDSEIALYLPDSGDDAAARAAIQSALSRRALARIREQLNIYAPRIGVTYGRVVIRDQRSRWGSCSAKGNLNFNWKLIMAPPEALTYVVIHELCHRIEFNHSPRFWALVQAQMPEYEVWKKWLKQHGSELTI
;
A
#
# COMPACT_ATOMS: atom_id res chain seq x y z
N ARG A 1 28.44 16.69 3.93
CA ARG A 1 27.97 16.87 2.54
C ARG A 1 26.70 16.04 2.39
N SER A 2 25.54 16.67 2.45
CA SER A 2 24.25 15.99 2.21
C SER A 2 24.05 15.88 0.70
N ASN A 3 24.07 14.64 0.20
CA ASN A 3 23.94 14.37 -1.22
C ASN A 3 22.49 14.41 -1.65
N VAL A 4 22.21 14.94 -2.84
CA VAL A 4 20.92 14.75 -3.53
C VAL A 4 20.82 13.27 -3.91
N MET A 5 19.68 12.64 -3.66
CA MET A 5 19.43 11.23 -3.95
C MET A 5 18.18 11.10 -4.81
N LEU A 6 18.24 10.26 -5.83
CA LEU A 6 17.11 9.88 -6.67
C LEU A 6 16.57 8.51 -6.29
N ARG A 7 15.26 8.36 -6.34
CA ARG A 7 14.58 7.07 -6.23
C ARG A 7 13.45 6.98 -7.23
N VAL A 8 13.57 6.05 -8.16
CA VAL A 8 12.48 5.72 -9.08
C VAL A 8 11.46 4.84 -8.37
N LEU A 9 10.19 5.23 -8.45
CA LEU A 9 9.07 4.49 -7.88
C LEU A 9 8.35 3.70 -8.99
N PRO A 10 7.63 2.61 -8.67
CA PRO A 10 6.96 1.78 -9.65
C PRO A 10 5.86 2.45 -10.46
N ASN A 11 5.27 3.49 -9.89
CA ASN A 11 4.29 4.33 -10.59
C ASN A 11 4.96 5.34 -11.53
N LYS A 12 6.21 5.09 -11.93
CA LYS A 12 7.04 5.95 -12.81
C LYS A 12 7.34 7.34 -12.25
N ILE A 13 7.00 7.60 -10.98
CA ILE A 13 7.37 8.84 -10.29
C ILE A 13 8.81 8.72 -9.81
N THR A 14 9.64 9.68 -10.17
CA THR A 14 10.98 9.84 -9.61
C THR A 14 10.92 10.77 -8.41
N ARG A 15 11.34 10.28 -7.24
CA ARG A 15 11.41 11.09 -6.02
C ARG A 15 12.84 11.56 -5.81
N VAL A 16 12.99 12.86 -5.59
CA VAL A 16 14.28 13.47 -5.26
C VAL A 16 14.29 13.77 -3.76
N TYR A 17 15.33 13.34 -3.08
CA TYR A 17 15.64 13.72 -1.72
C TYR A 17 16.79 14.72 -1.77
N ALA A 18 16.57 15.93 -1.28
CA ALA A 18 17.56 16.99 -1.26
C ALA A 18 17.62 17.62 0.14
N PRO A 19 18.77 18.22 0.53
CA PRO A 19 18.87 19.01 1.74
C PRO A 19 17.84 20.15 1.76
N ALA A 20 17.38 20.55 2.94
CA ALA A 20 16.43 21.66 3.07
C ALA A 20 16.94 23.00 2.51
N ALA A 21 18.26 23.17 2.45
CA ALA A 21 18.93 24.35 1.89
C ALA A 21 19.24 24.26 0.37
N ALA A 22 18.84 23.15 -0.30
CA ALA A 22 19.11 22.99 -1.74
C ALA A 22 18.19 23.90 -2.57
N HIS A 23 18.76 24.61 -3.55
CA HIS A 23 17.99 25.43 -4.46
C HIS A 23 17.28 24.56 -5.52
N LEU A 24 16.04 24.88 -5.87
CA LEU A 24 15.26 24.16 -6.88
C LEU A 24 16.02 24.02 -8.22
N ARG A 25 16.71 25.05 -8.65
CA ARG A 25 17.54 25.03 -9.88
C ARG A 25 18.63 23.95 -9.87
N ASP A 26 19.24 23.69 -8.70
CA ASP A 26 20.28 22.66 -8.57
C ASP A 26 19.65 21.27 -8.58
N ILE A 27 18.46 21.13 -8.01
CA ILE A 27 17.67 19.89 -8.07
C ILE A 27 17.25 19.58 -9.50
N ASP A 28 16.74 20.58 -10.25
CA ASP A 28 16.31 20.43 -11.64
C ASP A 28 17.50 20.06 -12.54
N ARG A 29 18.65 20.70 -12.36
CA ARG A 29 19.89 20.36 -13.07
C ARG A 29 20.31 18.93 -12.79
N PHE A 30 20.34 18.53 -11.51
CA PHE A 30 20.69 17.17 -11.10
C PHE A 30 19.75 16.11 -11.71
N VAL A 31 18.45 16.38 -11.75
CA VAL A 31 17.47 15.49 -12.40
C VAL A 31 17.72 15.41 -13.91
N GLY A 32 18.03 16.54 -14.56
CA GLY A 32 18.36 16.58 -15.99
C GLY A 32 19.63 15.80 -16.34
N GLU A 33 20.70 15.94 -15.54
CA GLU A 33 21.95 15.20 -15.71
C GLU A 33 21.77 13.68 -15.56
N HIS A 34 20.83 13.24 -14.70
CA HIS A 34 20.52 11.82 -14.44
C HIS A 34 19.29 11.30 -15.18
N ALA A 35 18.78 12.05 -16.18
CA ALA A 35 17.55 11.66 -16.89
C ALA A 35 17.66 10.30 -17.58
N ARG A 36 18.83 9.96 -18.15
CA ARG A 36 19.09 8.65 -18.78
C ARG A 36 19.06 7.51 -17.75
N ASP A 37 19.66 7.71 -16.59
CA ASP A 37 19.69 6.73 -15.50
C ASP A 37 18.31 6.50 -14.95
N ILE A 38 17.52 7.57 -14.81
CA ILE A 38 16.10 7.49 -14.38
C ILE A 38 15.29 6.65 -15.36
N LEU A 39 15.42 6.90 -16.67
CA LEU A 39 14.71 6.14 -17.70
C LEU A 39 15.17 4.67 -17.74
N HIS A 40 16.46 4.41 -17.54
CA HIS A 40 16.99 3.05 -17.45
C HIS A 40 16.39 2.31 -16.24
N MET A 41 16.44 2.90 -15.06
CA MET A 41 15.83 2.34 -13.83
C MET A 41 14.32 2.10 -13.97
N GLN A 42 13.60 2.98 -14.69
CA GLN A 42 12.17 2.78 -14.95
C GLN A 42 11.94 1.57 -15.86
N LYS A 43 12.76 1.39 -16.90
CA LYS A 43 12.67 0.22 -17.81
C LYS A 43 13.01 -1.10 -17.10
N GLU A 44 14.07 -1.11 -16.30
CA GLU A 44 14.42 -2.30 -15.50
C GLU A 44 13.30 -2.67 -14.53
N LEU A 45 12.67 -1.68 -13.91
CA LEU A 45 11.56 -1.91 -13.03
C LEU A 45 10.34 -2.48 -13.74
N ASP A 46 10.01 -1.95 -14.94
CA ASP A 46 8.92 -2.47 -15.78
C ASP A 46 9.23 -3.93 -16.22
N ALA A 47 10.48 -4.22 -16.58
CA ALA A 47 10.90 -5.56 -16.95
C ALA A 47 10.79 -6.55 -15.78
N ASN A 48 11.23 -6.16 -14.58
CA ASN A 48 11.11 -6.98 -13.37
C ASN A 48 9.64 -7.25 -12.99
N ILE A 49 8.76 -6.25 -13.15
CA ILE A 49 7.32 -6.42 -12.92
C ILE A 49 6.73 -7.38 -13.96
N ALA A 50 7.07 -7.22 -15.24
CA ALA A 50 6.60 -8.09 -16.31
C ALA A 50 7.06 -9.55 -16.11
N GLU A 51 8.31 -9.75 -15.71
CA GLU A 51 8.84 -11.10 -15.41
C GLU A 51 8.15 -11.71 -14.18
N TYR A 52 7.91 -10.90 -13.14
CA TYR A 52 7.13 -11.34 -11.98
C TYR A 52 5.72 -11.79 -12.41
N HIS A 53 5.03 -10.99 -13.23
CA HIS A 53 3.68 -11.32 -13.72
C HIS A 53 3.67 -12.58 -14.57
N LYS A 54 4.71 -12.77 -15.41
CA LYS A 54 4.85 -13.97 -16.24
C LYS A 54 5.07 -15.24 -15.41
N SER A 55 5.85 -15.14 -14.33
CA SER A 55 6.10 -16.27 -13.42
C SER A 55 4.95 -16.51 -12.42
N HIS A 56 4.05 -15.54 -12.23
CA HIS A 56 2.91 -15.62 -11.32
C HIS A 56 1.61 -15.21 -12.03
N PRO A 57 1.16 -15.98 -13.05
CA PRO A 57 -0.04 -15.62 -13.81
C PRO A 57 -1.30 -15.67 -12.93
N ILE A 58 -2.24 -14.77 -13.22
CA ILE A 58 -3.57 -14.85 -12.66
C ILE A 58 -4.33 -15.99 -13.34
N GLY A 59 -4.84 -16.93 -12.55
CA GLY A 59 -5.52 -18.10 -13.07
C GLY A 59 -6.60 -18.63 -12.12
N ASP A 60 -7.49 -19.46 -12.64
CA ASP A 60 -8.51 -20.13 -11.80
C ASP A 60 -7.83 -21.02 -10.77
N GLY A 61 -8.30 -20.96 -9.53
CA GLY A 61 -7.73 -21.70 -8.40
C GLY A 61 -6.47 -21.09 -7.78
N VAL A 62 -5.80 -20.13 -8.42
CA VAL A 62 -4.69 -19.37 -7.80
C VAL A 62 -5.20 -18.70 -6.53
N ARG A 63 -4.39 -18.71 -5.47
CA ARG A 63 -4.78 -18.15 -4.18
C ARG A 63 -4.02 -16.85 -3.90
N LEU A 64 -4.77 -15.81 -3.54
CA LEU A 64 -4.21 -14.57 -3.00
C LEU A 64 -4.56 -14.46 -1.51
N SER A 65 -3.69 -13.85 -0.73
CA SER A 65 -4.03 -13.56 0.66
C SER A 65 -5.07 -12.44 0.72
N VAL A 66 -6.16 -12.69 1.45
CA VAL A 66 -7.18 -11.67 1.80
C VAL A 66 -7.45 -11.78 3.29
N GLU A 67 -7.22 -10.69 4.00
CA GLU A 67 -7.34 -10.65 5.48
C GLU A 67 -6.52 -11.80 6.14
N GLY A 68 -5.31 -12.06 5.61
CA GLY A 68 -4.41 -13.11 6.10
C GLY A 68 -4.80 -14.54 5.71
N LYS A 69 -5.87 -14.73 4.94
CA LYS A 69 -6.36 -16.06 4.51
C LYS A 69 -6.09 -16.30 3.03
N PRO A 70 -5.57 -17.48 2.64
CA PRO A 70 -5.40 -17.85 1.24
C PRO A 70 -6.77 -18.03 0.56
N THR A 71 -7.17 -17.05 -0.24
CA THR A 71 -8.48 -16.97 -0.89
C THR A 71 -8.34 -17.30 -2.38
N PRO A 72 -9.08 -18.30 -2.91
CA PRO A 72 -8.97 -18.72 -4.30
C PRO A 72 -9.59 -17.71 -5.25
N ILE A 73 -8.96 -17.53 -6.41
CA ILE A 73 -9.55 -16.86 -7.56
C ILE A 73 -10.47 -17.85 -8.27
N ARG A 74 -11.67 -17.39 -8.65
CA ARG A 74 -12.60 -18.11 -9.52
C ARG A 74 -12.88 -17.24 -10.74
N ILE A 75 -12.55 -17.77 -11.92
CA ILE A 75 -12.70 -17.05 -13.18
C ILE A 75 -14.04 -17.43 -13.81
N HIS A 76 -14.78 -16.39 -14.21
CA HIS A 76 -16.05 -16.50 -14.92
C HIS A 76 -15.93 -15.75 -16.23
N ILE A 77 -16.38 -16.36 -17.34
CA ILE A 77 -16.43 -15.70 -18.64
C ILE A 77 -17.54 -14.65 -18.63
N SER A 78 -17.21 -13.42 -19.02
CA SER A 78 -18.14 -12.31 -19.02
C SER A 78 -17.68 -11.26 -20.05
N ALA A 79 -18.62 -10.55 -20.65
CA ALA A 79 -18.32 -9.47 -21.60
C ALA A 79 -17.60 -8.27 -20.95
N ARG A 80 -17.62 -8.17 -19.61
CA ARG A 80 -16.99 -7.06 -18.87
C ARG A 80 -16.00 -7.58 -17.84
N CYS A 81 -14.82 -6.96 -17.79
CA CYS A 81 -13.85 -7.23 -16.74
C CYS A 81 -14.33 -6.60 -15.43
N MET A 82 -14.54 -7.43 -14.40
CA MET A 82 -14.91 -7.00 -13.05
C MET A 82 -14.45 -8.01 -12.01
N CYS A 83 -14.31 -7.58 -10.77
CA CYS A 83 -13.92 -8.44 -9.66
C CYS A 83 -14.77 -8.15 -8.43
N ARG A 84 -15.20 -9.22 -7.75
CA ARG A 84 -15.84 -9.21 -6.44
C ARG A 84 -14.99 -10.05 -5.47
N VAL A 85 -14.71 -9.52 -4.31
CA VAL A 85 -14.01 -10.22 -3.23
C VAL A 85 -15.03 -10.53 -2.13
N THR A 86 -15.21 -11.82 -1.82
CA THR A 86 -16.03 -12.33 -0.72
C THR A 86 -15.11 -12.90 0.38
N ASP A 87 -15.69 -13.48 1.42
CA ASP A 87 -14.92 -14.15 2.48
C ASP A 87 -14.38 -15.52 2.04
N SER A 88 -14.93 -16.11 0.96
CA SER A 88 -14.58 -17.44 0.47
C SER A 88 -13.82 -17.45 -0.84
N GLU A 89 -13.95 -16.41 -1.68
CA GLU A 89 -13.38 -16.38 -3.01
C GLU A 89 -13.17 -14.96 -3.56
N ILE A 90 -12.32 -14.87 -4.57
CA ILE A 90 -12.15 -13.72 -5.45
C ILE A 90 -12.81 -14.08 -6.79
N ALA A 91 -14.08 -13.70 -6.98
CA ALA A 91 -14.80 -13.92 -8.22
C ALA A 91 -14.35 -12.90 -9.26
N LEU A 92 -13.61 -13.36 -10.28
CA LEU A 92 -13.05 -12.56 -11.35
C LEU A 92 -13.80 -12.85 -12.64
N TYR A 93 -14.40 -11.83 -13.24
CA TYR A 93 -15.15 -11.89 -14.48
C TYR A 93 -14.28 -11.30 -15.59
N LEU A 94 -14.00 -12.06 -16.64
CA LEU A 94 -13.14 -11.67 -17.75
C LEU A 94 -13.77 -12.03 -19.09
N PRO A 95 -13.49 -11.28 -20.19
CA PRO A 95 -13.68 -11.77 -21.54
C PRO A 95 -12.84 -13.02 -21.79
N ASP A 96 -13.25 -13.85 -22.73
CA ASP A 96 -12.57 -15.13 -23.08
C ASP A 96 -11.10 -14.93 -23.48
N SER A 97 -10.73 -13.76 -23.99
CA SER A 97 -9.36 -13.41 -24.42
C SER A 97 -8.35 -13.12 -23.32
N GLY A 98 -8.71 -13.30 -22.05
CA GLY A 98 -7.90 -13.18 -20.82
C GLY A 98 -6.70 -12.22 -20.86
N ASP A 99 -6.91 -10.95 -20.53
CA ASP A 99 -5.83 -9.97 -20.33
C ASP A 99 -5.39 -9.99 -18.83
N ASP A 100 -4.17 -10.50 -18.56
CA ASP A 100 -3.59 -10.56 -17.20
C ASP A 100 -3.49 -9.17 -16.55
N ALA A 101 -3.18 -8.13 -17.33
CA ALA A 101 -3.12 -6.76 -16.81
C ALA A 101 -4.51 -6.24 -16.39
N ALA A 102 -5.53 -6.49 -17.19
CA ALA A 102 -6.91 -6.16 -16.85
C ALA A 102 -7.41 -6.96 -15.63
N ALA A 103 -7.06 -8.24 -15.54
CA ALA A 103 -7.35 -9.11 -14.41
C ALA A 103 -6.76 -8.55 -13.11
N ARG A 104 -5.47 -8.22 -13.10
CA ARG A 104 -4.77 -7.61 -11.94
C ARG A 104 -5.39 -6.28 -11.55
N ALA A 105 -5.69 -5.41 -12.53
CA ALA A 105 -6.32 -4.12 -12.27
C ALA A 105 -7.71 -4.28 -11.62
N ALA A 106 -8.51 -5.24 -12.08
CA ALA A 106 -9.82 -5.54 -11.52
C ALA A 106 -9.72 -6.07 -10.07
N ILE A 107 -8.79 -7.00 -9.81
CA ILE A 107 -8.51 -7.53 -8.48
C ILE A 107 -8.04 -6.41 -7.55
N GLN A 108 -7.04 -5.61 -7.97
CA GLN A 108 -6.54 -4.49 -7.18
C GLN A 108 -7.64 -3.49 -6.82
N SER A 109 -8.50 -3.17 -7.79
CA SER A 109 -9.64 -2.27 -7.56
C SER A 109 -10.61 -2.84 -6.52
N ALA A 110 -10.93 -4.13 -6.59
CA ALA A 110 -11.82 -4.80 -5.64
C ALA A 110 -11.21 -4.89 -4.24
N LEU A 111 -9.93 -5.26 -4.13
CA LEU A 111 -9.17 -5.31 -2.88
C LEU A 111 -9.04 -3.91 -2.26
N SER A 112 -8.84 -2.86 -3.08
CA SER A 112 -8.77 -1.47 -2.61
C SER A 112 -10.09 -1.01 -1.98
N ARG A 113 -11.24 -1.39 -2.59
CA ARG A 113 -12.56 -1.09 -2.01
C ARG A 113 -12.76 -1.82 -0.67
N ARG A 114 -12.38 -3.10 -0.60
CA ARG A 114 -12.46 -3.89 0.64
C ARG A 114 -11.52 -3.31 1.72
N ALA A 115 -10.29 -2.92 1.35
CA ALA A 115 -9.36 -2.25 2.25
C ALA A 115 -9.97 -0.97 2.84
N LEU A 116 -10.56 -0.11 2.00
CA LEU A 116 -11.19 1.12 2.46
C LEU A 116 -12.34 0.83 3.45
N ALA A 117 -13.17 -0.18 3.19
CA ALA A 117 -14.25 -0.57 4.09
C ALA A 117 -13.70 -1.00 5.46
N ARG A 118 -12.73 -1.93 5.49
CA ARG A 118 -12.12 -2.42 6.73
C ARG A 118 -11.39 -1.32 7.51
N ILE A 119 -10.63 -0.45 6.80
CA ILE A 119 -9.95 0.69 7.42
C ILE A 119 -10.98 1.64 8.06
N ARG A 120 -12.10 1.93 7.39
CA ARG A 120 -13.16 2.77 7.96
C ARG A 120 -13.80 2.17 9.21
N GLU A 121 -14.03 0.85 9.21
CA GLU A 121 -14.50 0.15 10.40
C GLU A 121 -13.54 0.34 11.58
N GLN A 122 -12.23 0.15 11.36
CA GLN A 122 -11.23 0.35 12.41
C GLN A 122 -11.11 1.82 12.84
N LEU A 123 -11.17 2.76 11.91
CA LEU A 123 -11.16 4.20 12.23
C LEU A 123 -12.35 4.58 13.12
N ASN A 124 -13.54 4.05 12.84
CA ASN A 124 -14.74 4.30 13.64
C ASN A 124 -14.62 3.75 15.07
N ILE A 125 -13.84 2.69 15.27
CA ILE A 125 -13.60 2.09 16.59
C ILE A 125 -12.52 2.88 17.35
N TYR A 126 -11.39 3.15 16.70
CA TYR A 126 -10.20 3.63 17.41
C TYR A 126 -10.09 5.14 17.49
N ALA A 127 -10.64 5.92 16.55
CA ALA A 127 -10.58 7.38 16.64
C ALA A 127 -11.25 7.93 17.90
N PRO A 128 -12.49 7.51 18.28
CA PRO A 128 -13.09 7.95 19.55
C PRO A 128 -12.37 7.40 20.78
N ARG A 129 -11.78 6.18 20.73
CA ARG A 129 -11.01 5.60 21.84
C ARG A 129 -9.73 6.40 22.14
N ILE A 130 -9.06 6.86 21.08
CA ILE A 130 -7.85 7.70 21.19
C ILE A 130 -8.21 9.15 21.50
N GLY A 131 -9.47 9.57 21.28
CA GLY A 131 -9.95 10.93 21.50
C GLY A 131 -9.53 11.90 20.38
N VAL A 132 -9.44 11.42 19.13
CA VAL A 132 -9.00 12.23 17.98
C VAL A 132 -10.01 12.22 16.84
N THR A 133 -9.91 13.26 16.01
CA THR A 133 -10.62 13.34 14.73
C THR A 133 -9.63 13.25 13.58
N TYR A 134 -10.13 12.83 12.42
CA TYR A 134 -9.33 12.76 11.19
C TYR A 134 -10.08 13.41 10.01
N GLY A 135 -9.34 13.75 8.97
CA GLY A 135 -9.87 14.34 7.76
C GLY A 135 -10.19 13.27 6.69
N ARG A 136 -9.77 13.54 5.45
CA ARG A 136 -10.01 12.64 4.33
C ARG A 136 -9.18 11.36 4.46
N VAL A 137 -9.81 10.21 4.16
CA VAL A 137 -9.16 8.90 4.05
C VAL A 137 -9.00 8.52 2.58
N VAL A 138 -7.78 8.16 2.17
CA VAL A 138 -7.46 7.79 0.78
C VAL A 138 -6.68 6.48 0.76
N ILE A 139 -7.07 5.57 -0.13
CA ILE A 139 -6.30 4.37 -0.42
C ILE A 139 -5.28 4.69 -1.52
N ARG A 140 -4.06 4.22 -1.32
CA ARG A 140 -2.93 4.44 -2.23
C ARG A 140 -2.22 3.11 -2.53
N ASP A 141 -1.48 3.10 -3.62
CA ASP A 141 -0.47 2.08 -3.91
C ASP A 141 0.90 2.68 -3.60
N GLN A 142 1.39 2.46 -2.38
CA GLN A 142 2.67 3.01 -1.90
C GLN A 142 3.64 1.87 -1.61
N ARG A 143 4.90 1.98 -2.09
CA ARG A 143 5.91 0.95 -1.85
C ARG A 143 6.61 1.05 -0.50
N SER A 144 6.77 2.26 0.04
CA SER A 144 7.68 2.51 1.16
C SER A 144 6.98 2.71 2.50
N ARG A 145 5.65 2.70 2.52
CA ARG A 145 4.88 2.91 3.75
C ARG A 145 3.51 2.28 3.68
N TRP A 146 3.01 1.86 4.82
CA TRP A 146 1.69 1.28 4.98
C TRP A 146 0.60 2.33 5.18
N GLY A 147 0.95 3.44 5.83
CA GLY A 147 0.09 4.57 6.05
C GLY A 147 0.84 5.89 6.10
N SER A 148 0.10 6.98 6.22
CA SER A 148 0.61 8.31 6.57
C SER A 148 -0.50 9.21 7.07
N CYS A 149 -0.18 10.02 8.08
CA CYS A 149 -1.02 11.09 8.60
C CYS A 149 -0.40 12.44 8.28
N SER A 150 -1.17 13.36 7.68
CA SER A 150 -0.71 14.74 7.47
C SER A 150 -1.02 15.62 8.68
N ALA A 151 -0.35 16.78 8.80
CA ALA A 151 -0.63 17.76 9.84
C ALA A 151 -2.11 18.21 9.88
N LYS A 152 -2.80 18.20 8.71
CA LYS A 152 -4.23 18.49 8.60
C LYS A 152 -5.13 17.30 8.99
N GLY A 153 -4.55 16.16 9.38
CA GLY A 153 -5.27 14.96 9.76
C GLY A 153 -5.77 14.10 8.59
N ASN A 154 -5.36 14.36 7.35
CA ASN A 154 -5.69 13.47 6.25
C ASN A 154 -4.87 12.18 6.35
N LEU A 155 -5.53 11.05 6.19
CA LEU A 155 -4.97 9.72 6.32
C LEU A 155 -4.85 9.07 4.93
N ASN A 156 -3.71 8.46 4.65
CA ASN A 156 -3.53 7.62 3.47
C ASN A 156 -3.13 6.23 3.95
N PHE A 157 -3.66 5.20 3.28
CA PHE A 157 -3.34 3.80 3.59
C PHE A 157 -3.01 3.05 2.31
N ASN A 158 -2.10 2.08 2.42
CA ASN A 158 -1.78 1.17 1.33
C ASN A 158 -2.90 0.13 1.17
N TRP A 159 -3.40 -0.06 -0.06
CA TRP A 159 -4.44 -1.05 -0.34
C TRP A 159 -4.00 -2.48 0.02
N LYS A 160 -2.72 -2.78 -0.06
CA LYS A 160 -2.14 -4.10 0.24
C LYS A 160 -2.34 -4.53 1.70
N LEU A 161 -2.69 -3.62 2.59
CA LEU A 161 -3.05 -3.94 3.98
C LEU A 161 -4.19 -4.94 4.08
N ILE A 162 -5.09 -5.01 3.08
CA ILE A 162 -6.17 -5.99 3.06
C ILE A 162 -5.67 -7.43 2.84
N MET A 163 -4.46 -7.60 2.32
CA MET A 163 -3.84 -8.90 2.14
C MET A 163 -3.17 -9.41 3.42
N ALA A 164 -2.85 -8.50 4.35
CA ALA A 164 -2.29 -8.81 5.66
C ALA A 164 -3.34 -9.36 6.63
N PRO A 165 -2.94 -10.00 7.76
CA PRO A 165 -3.84 -10.28 8.87
C PRO A 165 -4.58 -9.02 9.33
N PRO A 166 -5.86 -9.14 9.76
CA PRO A 166 -6.68 -8.00 10.19
C PRO A 166 -6.02 -7.15 11.28
N GLU A 167 -5.28 -7.78 12.17
CA GLU A 167 -4.58 -7.13 13.27
C GLU A 167 -3.43 -6.24 12.77
N ALA A 168 -2.75 -6.65 11.68
CA ALA A 168 -1.70 -5.84 11.06
C ALA A 168 -2.28 -4.58 10.41
N LEU A 169 -3.47 -4.68 9.76
CA LEU A 169 -4.21 -3.52 9.26
C LEU A 169 -4.64 -2.61 10.42
N THR A 170 -5.18 -3.19 11.48
CA THR A 170 -5.62 -2.47 12.70
C THR A 170 -4.45 -1.72 13.34
N TYR A 171 -3.28 -2.36 13.44
CA TYR A 171 -2.07 -1.72 13.94
C TYR A 171 -1.73 -0.46 13.14
N VAL A 172 -1.76 -0.52 11.80
CA VAL A 172 -1.46 0.65 10.97
C VAL A 172 -2.50 1.76 11.16
N VAL A 173 -3.78 1.41 11.30
CA VAL A 173 -4.84 2.40 11.57
C VAL A 173 -4.59 3.11 12.90
N ILE A 174 -4.30 2.37 13.96
CA ILE A 174 -3.97 2.93 15.29
C ILE A 174 -2.73 3.83 15.19
N HIS A 175 -1.68 3.37 14.51
CA HIS A 175 -0.44 4.11 14.28
C HIS A 175 -0.70 5.48 13.65
N GLU A 176 -1.49 5.52 12.57
CA GLU A 176 -1.80 6.77 11.88
C GLU A 176 -2.72 7.70 12.69
N LEU A 177 -3.63 7.14 13.51
CA LEU A 177 -4.43 7.92 14.44
C LEU A 177 -3.61 8.52 15.58
N CYS A 178 -2.62 7.78 16.12
CA CYS A 178 -1.73 8.29 17.17
C CYS A 178 -0.89 9.48 16.68
N HIS A 179 -0.61 9.58 15.38
CA HIS A 179 0.02 10.74 14.79
C HIS A 179 -0.83 12.02 14.86
N ARG A 180 -2.11 11.94 15.22
CA ARG A 180 -2.94 13.13 15.53
C ARG A 180 -2.55 13.79 16.85
N ILE A 181 -1.89 13.05 17.75
CA ILE A 181 -1.44 13.54 19.07
C ILE A 181 0.08 13.77 19.06
N GLU A 182 0.83 12.83 18.51
CA GLU A 182 2.29 12.85 18.51
C GLU A 182 2.85 12.55 17.11
N PHE A 183 3.46 13.54 16.47
CA PHE A 183 3.96 13.42 15.10
C PHE A 183 5.26 12.62 14.99
N ASN A 184 6.04 12.55 16.07
CA ASN A 184 7.31 11.85 16.11
C ASN A 184 7.13 10.48 16.76
N HIS A 185 7.93 9.50 16.34
CA HIS A 185 7.95 8.17 16.96
C HIS A 185 8.72 8.15 18.29
N SER A 186 8.38 9.10 19.18
CA SER A 186 8.93 9.22 20.52
C SER A 186 8.45 8.09 21.44
N PRO A 187 9.01 7.92 22.66
CA PRO A 187 8.46 7.01 23.66
C PRO A 187 6.97 7.29 23.97
N ARG A 188 6.57 8.55 23.94
CA ARG A 188 5.16 8.98 24.13
C ARG A 188 4.27 8.45 23.01
N PHE A 189 4.72 8.51 21.75
CA PHE A 189 3.99 7.94 20.62
C PHE A 189 3.75 6.43 20.81
N TRP A 190 4.82 5.70 21.12
CA TRP A 190 4.70 4.25 21.30
C TRP A 190 3.83 3.86 22.49
N ALA A 191 3.84 4.66 23.56
CA ALA A 191 2.93 4.47 24.70
C ALA A 191 1.46 4.64 24.29
N LEU A 192 1.14 5.60 23.39
CA LEU A 192 -0.21 5.77 22.84
C LEU A 192 -0.63 4.56 22.01
N VAL A 193 0.25 4.06 21.14
CA VAL A 193 -0.03 2.86 20.33
C VAL A 193 -0.24 1.64 21.23
N GLN A 194 0.64 1.42 22.21
CA GLN A 194 0.59 0.29 23.13
C GLN A 194 -0.69 0.30 23.98
N ALA A 195 -1.17 1.47 24.38
CA ALA A 195 -2.40 1.61 25.14
C ALA A 195 -3.64 1.13 24.35
N GLN A 196 -3.60 1.19 23.01
CA GLN A 196 -4.68 0.73 22.15
C GLN A 196 -4.51 -0.72 21.69
N MET A 197 -3.26 -1.15 21.52
CA MET A 197 -2.88 -2.49 21.05
C MET A 197 -1.60 -2.94 21.78
N PRO A 198 -1.71 -3.62 22.91
CA PRO A 198 -0.56 -4.06 23.71
C PRO A 198 0.46 -4.89 22.90
N GLU A 199 -0.02 -5.71 21.97
CA GLU A 199 0.78 -6.58 21.11
C GLU A 199 1.25 -5.92 19.79
N TYR A 200 1.22 -4.60 19.67
CA TYR A 200 1.52 -3.87 18.43
C TYR A 200 2.88 -4.23 17.81
N GLU A 201 3.86 -4.59 18.61
CA GLU A 201 5.21 -4.95 18.13
C GLU A 201 5.20 -6.23 17.29
N VAL A 202 4.30 -7.17 17.60
CA VAL A 202 4.09 -8.39 16.79
C VAL A 202 3.71 -8.01 15.36
N TRP A 203 2.73 -7.11 15.20
CA TRP A 203 2.21 -6.71 13.90
C TRP A 203 3.15 -5.77 13.15
N LYS A 204 3.86 -4.91 13.85
CA LYS A 204 4.95 -4.10 13.30
C LYS A 204 6.07 -4.99 12.73
N LYS A 205 6.48 -6.03 13.47
CA LYS A 205 7.48 -7.00 13.02
C LYS A 205 6.97 -7.83 11.86
N TRP A 206 5.73 -8.28 11.93
CA TRP A 206 5.09 -9.06 10.86
C TRP A 206 5.09 -8.27 9.53
N LEU A 207 4.65 -7.03 9.53
CA LEU A 207 4.66 -6.18 8.33
C LEU A 207 6.09 -5.93 7.79
N LYS A 208 7.08 -5.85 8.68
CA LYS A 208 8.48 -5.71 8.26
C LYS A 208 8.99 -6.98 7.56
N GLN A 209 8.58 -8.15 8.02
CA GLN A 209 9.03 -9.45 7.50
C GLN A 209 8.27 -9.88 6.23
N HIS A 210 6.95 -9.72 6.22
CA HIS A 210 6.07 -10.26 5.17
C HIS A 210 5.51 -9.21 4.22
N GLY A 211 5.77 -7.94 4.47
CA GLY A 211 5.18 -6.86 3.67
C GLY A 211 5.57 -6.87 2.19
N SER A 212 6.74 -7.39 1.84
CA SER A 212 7.18 -7.55 0.44
C SER A 212 6.43 -8.66 -0.31
N GLU A 213 5.85 -9.62 0.41
CA GLU A 213 5.09 -10.75 -0.14
C GLU A 213 3.65 -10.36 -0.52
N LEU A 214 3.15 -9.21 0.01
CA LEU A 214 1.82 -8.70 -0.25
C LEU A 214 1.76 -8.06 -1.64
N THR A 215 1.57 -8.89 -2.66
CA THR A 215 1.51 -8.49 -4.06
C THR A 215 0.54 -9.37 -4.86
N ILE A 216 0.11 -8.89 -6.03
CA ILE A 216 -0.72 -9.60 -7.00
C ILE A 216 -0.06 -9.59 -8.37
#